data_888c889c1200649d0c0e0d0ba35f7d31
#
_entry.id   888c889c1200649d0c0e0d0ba35f7d31
#
_cell.length_a   1.000
_cell.length_b   1.000
_cell.length_c   1.000
_cell.angle_alpha   90.00
_cell.angle_beta   90.00
_cell.angle_gamma   90.00
#
_symmetry.space_group_name_H-M   'P 1'
#
loop_
_entity.id
_entity.type
_entity.pdbx_description
1 polymer ?
#
loop_
_entity_poly.entity_id
_entity_poly.type
_entity_poly.pdbx_seq_one_letter_code
_entity_poly.pdbx_strand_id
1 'polypeptide(L)'
;MQNTILIHAPGRRQGRGALVLAYTALFALLMGIWAAIFALNGQSFIQYGDTLKQHYPFLVYYGRWLRQAARCVLTGAAVPTWDFSIGYGADIITTLSYYGLGDPLDLLAAFVPGRWTEQLLEGLIVLRLYLAGLAFMAFSRRHGNSRFGTLLGALAYVFSAWPIQAGLIEPVFLVPMYCFPLMLLGADDLFEGRSPVLYIAAIALTALSNFLFFYMAAVLLVLYAIAVYSKRYGAKNLRTLPPLLAKFIGFALVGIAISAVTLLPTAQELFGSARFGLTRETAPYPFYRFFELLANMTTGMGYDAYSTYAGVTSAAFLGVLVLFAKPRQNTVLKCAWLGLLALLLVPQAGSVLNGISYVSNRWVWAFTMLEAFILARVCPGITAFEPKEKRNLFALLAIYCVVAFCVKQGRTETALLGALLLVLLAVCWRQMASAAAVCRLFYWRAAALAW
;
A
#
# COMPACT_ATOMS: atom_id res chain seq x y z
N MET A 1 -22.51 1.66 24.85
CA MET A 1 -21.24 0.91 24.94
C MET A 1 -20.31 1.41 23.85
N GLN A 2 -19.28 2.11 24.25
CA GLN A 2 -18.42 2.94 23.39
C GLN A 2 -17.47 2.06 22.58
N ASN A 3 -17.75 1.86 21.29
CA ASN A 3 -16.78 1.33 20.33
C ASN A 3 -15.89 2.48 19.84
N THR A 4 -14.92 2.79 20.67
CA THR A 4 -13.99 3.89 20.46
C THR A 4 -12.83 3.40 19.58
N ILE A 5 -12.90 3.66 18.26
CA ILE A 5 -11.68 3.93 17.51
C ILE A 5 -11.32 5.38 17.88
N LEU A 6 -10.98 5.61 19.11
CA LEU A 6 -10.52 6.91 19.56
C LEU A 6 -9.04 7.02 19.21
N ILE A 7 -8.76 8.07 18.53
CA ILE A 7 -7.50 8.77 18.54
C ILE A 7 -7.19 9.01 20.02
N HIS A 8 -6.43 8.10 20.62
CA HIS A 8 -5.93 8.29 21.95
C HIS A 8 -4.78 9.29 21.90
N ALA A 9 -4.79 10.22 22.81
CA ALA A 9 -3.73 11.18 23.06
C ALA A 9 -2.34 10.53 23.01
N PRO A 10 -1.30 11.27 22.61
CA PRO A 10 0.04 10.73 22.39
C PRO A 10 0.62 10.20 23.71
N GLY A 11 0.42 8.90 23.95
CA GLY A 11 1.11 8.20 25.01
C GLY A 11 2.61 8.25 24.78
N ARG A 12 3.32 8.83 25.74
CA ARG A 12 4.76 8.93 25.96
C ARG A 12 5.66 8.68 24.75
N ARG A 13 6.49 9.66 24.41
CA ARG A 13 7.56 9.62 23.40
C ARG A 13 8.58 8.46 23.61
N GLN A 14 8.62 7.86 24.81
CA GLN A 14 9.46 6.71 25.12
C GLN A 14 9.04 5.48 24.31
N GLY A 15 9.91 5.05 23.39
CA GLY A 15 9.78 3.81 22.64
C GLY A 15 9.43 3.94 21.15
N ARG A 16 9.36 5.14 20.56
CA ARG A 16 9.23 5.28 19.09
C ARG A 16 10.51 4.80 18.40
N GLY A 17 11.68 5.15 18.92
CA GLY A 17 12.96 4.74 18.38
C GLY A 17 13.13 3.22 18.39
N ALA A 18 12.73 2.54 19.49
CA ALA A 18 12.82 1.08 19.58
C ALA A 18 11.92 0.37 18.55
N LEU A 19 10.73 0.92 18.24
CA LEU A 19 9.86 0.35 17.22
C LEU A 19 10.47 0.51 15.81
N VAL A 20 11.00 1.68 15.50
CA VAL A 20 11.68 1.94 14.22
C VAL A 20 12.91 1.05 14.08
N LEU A 21 13.72 0.93 15.14
CA LEU A 21 14.89 0.05 15.15
C LEU A 21 14.53 -1.42 14.93
N ALA A 22 13.48 -1.92 15.61
CA ALA A 22 12.98 -3.27 15.41
C ALA A 22 12.48 -3.50 13.96
N TYR A 23 11.75 -2.52 13.42
CA TYR A 23 11.33 -2.58 12.01
C TYR A 23 12.54 -2.59 11.07
N THR A 24 13.50 -1.70 11.26
CA THR A 24 14.70 -1.62 10.41
C THR A 24 15.49 -2.94 10.44
N ALA A 25 15.69 -3.52 11.62
CA ALA A 25 16.41 -4.79 11.75
C ALA A 25 15.69 -5.95 11.07
N LEU A 26 14.37 -6.08 11.27
CA LEU A 26 13.58 -7.14 10.63
C LEU A 26 13.41 -6.92 9.12
N PHE A 27 13.21 -5.67 8.69
CA PHE A 27 13.16 -5.32 7.27
C PHE A 27 14.48 -5.66 6.59
N ALA A 28 15.62 -5.25 7.17
CA ALA A 28 16.95 -5.55 6.62
C ALA A 28 17.21 -7.05 6.55
N LEU A 29 16.82 -7.81 7.59
CA LEU A 29 16.95 -9.27 7.59
C LEU A 29 16.13 -9.91 6.47
N LEU A 30 14.83 -9.59 6.38
CA LEU A 30 13.94 -10.17 5.37
C LEU A 30 14.32 -9.75 3.96
N MET A 31 14.69 -8.48 3.77
CA MET A 31 15.16 -7.96 2.49
C MET A 31 16.51 -8.59 2.10
N GLY A 32 17.41 -8.80 3.05
CA GLY A 32 18.68 -9.50 2.83
C GLY A 32 18.48 -10.96 2.42
N ILE A 33 17.54 -11.68 3.06
CA ILE A 33 17.16 -13.03 2.64
C ILE A 33 16.60 -13.02 1.21
N TRP A 34 15.73 -12.06 0.90
CA TRP A 34 15.13 -11.95 -0.43
C TRP A 34 16.17 -11.65 -1.50
N ALA A 35 17.06 -10.66 -1.24
CA ALA A 35 18.18 -10.35 -2.14
C ALA A 35 19.13 -11.55 -2.32
N ALA A 36 19.40 -12.30 -1.26
CA ALA A 36 20.23 -13.50 -1.34
C ALA A 36 19.60 -14.58 -2.23
N ILE A 37 18.27 -14.77 -2.16
CA ILE A 37 17.56 -15.72 -3.03
C ILE A 37 17.71 -15.31 -4.50
N PHE A 38 17.56 -14.04 -4.84
CA PHE A 38 17.79 -13.54 -6.20
C PHE A 38 19.25 -13.76 -6.64
N ALA A 39 20.22 -13.38 -5.82
CA ALA A 39 21.64 -13.52 -6.11
C ALA A 39 22.06 -14.99 -6.31
N LEU A 40 21.57 -15.91 -5.48
CA LEU A 40 21.82 -17.35 -5.61
C LEU A 40 21.27 -17.94 -6.93
N ASN A 41 20.23 -17.32 -7.49
CA ASN A 41 19.67 -17.68 -8.80
C ASN A 41 20.28 -16.87 -9.95
N GLY A 42 21.37 -16.10 -9.74
CA GLY A 42 21.98 -15.27 -10.75
C GLY A 42 21.09 -14.14 -11.26
N GLN A 43 20.16 -13.68 -10.42
CA GLN A 43 19.17 -12.65 -10.74
C GLN A 43 19.37 -11.40 -9.88
N SER A 44 18.88 -10.27 -10.38
CA SER A 44 18.78 -9.02 -9.65
C SER A 44 17.29 -8.62 -9.46
N PHE A 45 17.02 -7.53 -8.76
CA PHE A 45 15.66 -6.98 -8.69
C PHE A 45 15.19 -6.36 -10.01
N ILE A 46 16.10 -6.17 -10.96
CA ILE A 46 15.78 -5.67 -12.30
C ILE A 46 15.32 -6.84 -13.17
N GLN A 47 13.99 -6.99 -13.26
CA GLN A 47 13.39 -8.08 -14.00
C GLN A 47 13.36 -7.80 -15.50
N TYR A 48 13.46 -8.87 -16.29
CA TYR A 48 13.22 -8.80 -17.73
C TYR A 48 11.75 -8.42 -17.99
N GLY A 49 11.54 -7.25 -18.55
CA GLY A 49 10.22 -6.65 -18.76
C GLY A 49 10.35 -5.13 -18.69
N ASP A 50 9.37 -4.48 -18.10
CA ASP A 50 9.30 -3.01 -18.06
C ASP A 50 10.41 -2.41 -17.18
N THR A 51 10.84 -3.10 -16.14
CA THR A 51 11.97 -2.63 -15.33
C THR A 51 13.24 -2.50 -16.17
N LEU A 52 13.62 -3.55 -16.90
CA LEU A 52 14.83 -3.54 -17.74
C LEU A 52 14.63 -2.70 -19.00
N LYS A 53 13.45 -2.75 -19.64
CA LYS A 53 13.20 -2.13 -20.95
C LYS A 53 12.81 -0.66 -20.86
N GLN A 54 12.26 -0.20 -19.73
CA GLN A 54 11.71 1.14 -19.58
C GLN A 54 12.33 1.88 -18.38
N HIS A 55 12.22 1.37 -17.17
CA HIS A 55 12.65 2.10 -15.96
C HIS A 55 14.16 2.24 -15.83
N TYR A 56 14.92 1.21 -16.19
CA TYR A 56 16.39 1.28 -16.17
C TYR A 56 16.92 2.27 -17.20
N PRO A 57 16.54 2.21 -18.50
CA PRO A 57 16.91 3.23 -19.48
C PRO A 57 16.45 4.64 -19.12
N PHE A 58 15.23 4.77 -18.57
CA PHE A 58 14.75 6.04 -18.05
C PHE A 58 15.69 6.61 -17.00
N LEU A 59 16.09 5.84 -15.99
CA LEU A 59 16.93 6.32 -14.90
C LEU A 59 18.33 6.70 -15.38
N VAL A 60 18.91 5.95 -16.35
CA VAL A 60 20.18 6.29 -17.02
C VAL A 60 20.06 7.63 -17.75
N TYR A 61 18.99 7.79 -18.54
CA TYR A 61 18.72 9.01 -19.28
C TYR A 61 18.50 10.19 -18.32
N TYR A 62 17.65 10.00 -17.33
CA TYR A 62 17.24 11.02 -16.37
C TYR A 62 18.44 11.58 -15.59
N GLY A 63 19.35 10.71 -15.12
CA GLY A 63 20.57 11.17 -14.46
C GLY A 63 21.47 12.04 -15.35
N ARG A 64 21.56 11.73 -16.66
CA ARG A 64 22.28 12.58 -17.63
C ARG A 64 21.58 13.92 -17.83
N TRP A 65 20.26 13.89 -18.05
CA TRP A 65 19.45 15.08 -18.23
C TRP A 65 19.50 16.01 -17.02
N LEU A 66 19.38 15.49 -15.81
CA LEU A 66 19.47 16.28 -14.57
C LEU A 66 20.80 17.01 -14.45
N ARG A 67 21.92 16.34 -14.74
CA ARG A 67 23.26 16.98 -14.75
C ARG A 67 23.37 18.05 -15.82
N GLN A 68 22.79 17.86 -16.99
CA GLN A 68 22.73 18.85 -18.06
C GLN A 68 21.86 20.03 -17.64
N ALA A 69 20.64 19.77 -17.13
CA ALA A 69 19.73 20.81 -16.63
C ALA A 69 20.39 21.67 -15.56
N ALA A 70 21.06 21.06 -14.58
CA ALA A 70 21.81 21.77 -13.56
C ALA A 70 22.91 22.69 -14.15
N ARG A 71 23.66 22.22 -15.15
CA ARG A 71 24.66 23.04 -15.88
C ARG A 71 23.98 24.22 -16.59
N CYS A 72 22.87 23.97 -17.29
CA CYS A 72 22.13 25.04 -17.98
C CYS A 72 21.67 26.13 -17.00
N VAL A 73 21.11 25.74 -15.85
CA VAL A 73 20.70 26.68 -14.80
C VAL A 73 21.89 27.51 -14.29
N LEU A 74 23.04 26.84 -14.02
CA LEU A 74 24.24 27.52 -13.53
C LEU A 74 24.88 28.47 -14.54
N THR A 75 24.74 28.19 -15.83
CA THR A 75 25.30 29.02 -16.92
C THR A 75 24.30 30.01 -17.53
N GLY A 76 23.04 30.02 -17.04
CA GLY A 76 21.97 30.85 -17.61
C GLY A 76 21.46 30.37 -18.98
N ALA A 77 21.80 29.15 -19.38
CA ALA A 77 21.31 28.55 -20.61
C ALA A 77 19.91 27.96 -20.43
N ALA A 78 19.17 27.80 -21.55
CA ALA A 78 17.86 27.17 -21.51
C ALA A 78 18.00 25.65 -21.20
N VAL A 79 17.16 25.17 -20.26
CA VAL A 79 17.06 23.75 -19.96
C VAL A 79 16.34 23.05 -21.12
N PRO A 80 16.90 21.98 -21.71
CA PRO A 80 16.26 21.26 -22.82
C PRO A 80 15.00 20.55 -22.32
N THR A 81 13.88 20.82 -22.99
CA THR A 81 12.58 20.17 -22.74
C THR A 81 12.18 19.18 -23.84
N TRP A 82 12.92 19.19 -24.97
CA TRP A 82 12.73 18.31 -26.11
C TRP A 82 14.01 17.53 -26.40
N ASP A 83 13.88 16.24 -26.71
CA ASP A 83 15.05 15.40 -27.08
C ASP A 83 14.69 14.43 -28.21
N PHE A 84 15.50 14.46 -29.28
CA PHE A 84 15.36 13.57 -30.44
C PHE A 84 15.80 12.14 -30.16
N SER A 85 16.53 11.88 -29.05
CA SER A 85 16.93 10.53 -28.66
C SER A 85 15.81 9.73 -27.98
N ILE A 86 14.69 10.38 -27.64
CA ILE A 86 13.49 9.74 -27.08
C ILE A 86 12.55 9.41 -28.26
N GLY A 87 12.50 8.14 -28.67
CA GLY A 87 11.74 7.72 -29.83
C GLY A 87 12.23 8.43 -31.10
N TYR A 88 11.38 9.16 -31.77
CA TYR A 88 11.69 10.02 -32.94
C TYR A 88 11.70 11.51 -32.59
N GLY A 89 11.87 11.83 -31.33
CA GLY A 89 11.79 13.16 -30.75
C GLY A 89 10.52 13.33 -29.91
N ALA A 90 10.70 13.70 -28.64
CA ALA A 90 9.59 13.87 -27.72
C ALA A 90 9.87 14.95 -26.67
N ASP A 91 8.78 15.52 -26.13
CA ASP A 91 8.85 16.35 -24.93
C ASP A 91 9.25 15.50 -23.71
N ILE A 92 10.26 15.94 -23.01
CA ILE A 92 10.86 15.20 -21.89
C ILE A 92 9.88 15.12 -20.71
N ILE A 93 9.17 16.21 -20.42
CA ILE A 93 8.30 16.29 -19.23
C ILE A 93 7.11 15.36 -19.41
N THR A 94 6.39 15.47 -20.52
CA THR A 94 5.19 14.66 -20.77
C THR A 94 5.51 13.19 -20.93
N THR A 95 6.59 12.88 -21.64
CA THR A 95 6.99 11.48 -21.88
C THR A 95 7.48 10.77 -20.64
N LEU A 96 8.24 11.46 -19.78
CA LEU A 96 8.89 10.85 -18.63
C LEU A 96 8.10 11.01 -17.32
N SER A 97 7.01 11.78 -17.30
CA SER A 97 6.18 12.00 -16.10
C SER A 97 5.61 10.70 -15.52
N TYR A 98 5.31 9.71 -16.35
CA TYR A 98 4.84 8.40 -15.91
C TYR A 98 5.91 7.62 -15.14
N TYR A 99 7.20 7.79 -15.50
CA TYR A 99 8.31 7.04 -14.93
C TYR A 99 8.88 7.63 -13.64
N GLY A 100 8.31 8.74 -13.13
CA GLY A 100 8.76 9.35 -11.89
C GLY A 100 9.66 10.56 -12.08
N LEU A 101 9.54 11.31 -13.18
CA LEU A 101 10.32 12.53 -13.45
C LEU A 101 10.36 13.51 -12.26
N GLY A 102 9.26 13.65 -11.53
CA GLY A 102 9.15 14.50 -10.35
C GLY A 102 9.35 13.78 -9.02
N ASP A 103 9.69 12.47 -9.02
CA ASP A 103 9.94 11.73 -7.78
C ASP A 103 11.26 12.20 -7.14
N PRO A 104 11.24 12.73 -5.90
CA PRO A 104 12.45 13.17 -5.22
C PRO A 104 13.51 12.08 -5.08
N LEU A 105 13.11 10.81 -5.02
CA LEU A 105 14.05 9.69 -4.92
C LEU A 105 14.80 9.46 -6.24
N ASP A 106 14.14 9.65 -7.38
CA ASP A 106 14.78 9.50 -8.69
C ASP A 106 15.75 10.63 -9.01
N LEU A 107 15.63 11.80 -8.31
CA LEU A 107 16.62 12.88 -8.39
C LEU A 107 18.03 12.41 -7.96
N LEU A 108 18.14 11.35 -7.17
CA LEU A 108 19.43 10.76 -6.79
C LEU A 108 20.26 10.31 -8.02
N ALA A 109 19.61 10.06 -9.16
CA ALA A 109 20.29 9.74 -10.42
C ALA A 109 21.25 10.85 -10.90
N ALA A 110 21.02 12.11 -10.48
CA ALA A 110 21.94 13.21 -10.78
C ALA A 110 23.35 13.00 -10.21
N PHE A 111 23.44 12.34 -9.05
CA PHE A 111 24.68 12.17 -8.28
C PHE A 111 25.38 10.83 -8.56
N VAL A 112 24.71 9.91 -9.24
CA VAL A 112 25.24 8.56 -9.51
C VAL A 112 25.76 8.46 -10.95
N PRO A 113 27.02 8.02 -11.16
CA PRO A 113 27.54 7.76 -12.50
C PRO A 113 26.72 6.66 -13.21
N GLY A 114 26.54 6.76 -14.53
CA GLY A 114 25.70 5.84 -15.32
C GLY A 114 26.03 4.35 -15.15
N ARG A 115 27.29 4.01 -14.89
CA ARG A 115 27.73 2.63 -14.62
C ARG A 115 27.16 2.01 -13.32
N TRP A 116 26.66 2.84 -12.41
CA TRP A 116 26.08 2.44 -11.12
C TRP A 116 24.55 2.59 -11.10
N THR A 117 23.92 2.82 -12.25
CA THR A 117 22.46 3.02 -12.33
C THR A 117 21.70 1.75 -11.94
N GLU A 118 22.24 0.57 -12.20
CA GLU A 118 21.65 -0.71 -11.77
C GLU A 118 21.53 -0.75 -10.25
N GLN A 119 22.63 -0.52 -9.54
CA GLN A 119 22.67 -0.51 -8.06
C GLN A 119 21.80 0.61 -7.49
N LEU A 120 21.74 1.76 -8.17
CA LEU A 120 20.81 2.83 -7.78
C LEU A 120 19.36 2.37 -7.88
N LEU A 121 18.96 1.76 -9.00
CA LEU A 121 17.57 1.32 -9.20
C LEU A 121 17.15 0.27 -8.15
N GLU A 122 18.03 -0.71 -7.90
CA GLU A 122 17.80 -1.69 -6.83
C GLU A 122 17.70 -1.03 -5.45
N GLY A 123 18.62 -0.10 -5.16
CA GLY A 123 18.59 0.68 -3.92
C GLY A 123 17.31 1.50 -3.77
N LEU A 124 16.80 2.09 -4.85
CA LEU A 124 15.54 2.83 -4.86
C LEU A 124 14.32 1.93 -4.62
N ILE A 125 14.30 0.71 -5.16
CA ILE A 125 13.26 -0.28 -4.87
C ILE A 125 13.24 -0.58 -3.36
N VAL A 126 14.39 -0.92 -2.78
CA VAL A 126 14.52 -1.22 -1.35
C VAL A 126 14.15 -0.02 -0.49
N LEU A 127 14.61 1.19 -0.86
CA LEU A 127 14.31 2.42 -0.12
C LEU A 127 12.81 2.75 -0.15
N ARG A 128 12.13 2.63 -1.30
CA ARG A 128 10.68 2.84 -1.39
C ARG A 128 9.89 1.88 -0.50
N LEU A 129 10.27 0.60 -0.47
CA LEU A 129 9.66 -0.40 0.42
C LEU A 129 9.90 -0.06 1.89
N TYR A 130 11.12 0.35 2.25
CA TYR A 130 11.43 0.77 3.61
C TYR A 130 10.59 1.97 4.06
N LEU A 131 10.47 2.99 3.20
CA LEU A 131 9.64 4.17 3.43
C LEU A 131 8.16 3.83 3.52
N ALA A 132 7.67 2.88 2.72
CA ALA A 132 6.29 2.41 2.78
C ALA A 132 5.94 1.83 4.15
N GLY A 133 6.83 1.01 4.72
CA GLY A 133 6.62 0.48 6.07
C GLY A 133 6.69 1.55 7.16
N LEU A 134 7.59 2.53 7.05
CA LEU A 134 7.64 3.66 7.99
C LEU A 134 6.36 4.51 7.93
N ALA A 135 5.88 4.82 6.73
CA ALA A 135 4.63 5.58 6.53
C ALA A 135 3.42 4.81 7.08
N PHE A 136 3.35 3.49 6.80
CA PHE A 136 2.33 2.62 7.39
C PHE A 136 2.40 2.60 8.92
N MET A 137 3.60 2.48 9.50
CA MET A 137 3.77 2.49 10.95
C MET A 137 3.29 3.81 11.57
N ALA A 138 3.59 4.94 10.94
CA ALA A 138 3.12 6.25 11.39
C ALA A 138 1.57 6.29 11.39
N PHE A 139 0.94 5.87 10.29
CA PHE A 139 -0.51 5.76 10.16
C PHE A 139 -1.12 4.80 11.19
N SER A 140 -0.59 3.59 11.30
CA SER A 140 -1.08 2.58 12.24
C SER A 140 -1.00 3.02 13.70
N ARG A 141 0.13 3.65 14.10
CA ARG A 141 0.32 4.19 15.46
C ARG A 141 -0.59 5.37 15.76
N ARG A 142 -0.86 6.21 14.77
CA ARG A 142 -1.81 7.31 14.89
C ARG A 142 -3.21 6.81 15.26
N HIS A 143 -3.60 5.66 14.72
CA HIS A 143 -4.88 5.01 15.00
C HIS A 143 -4.89 4.14 16.28
N GLY A 144 -3.86 4.24 17.13
CA GLY A 144 -3.81 3.56 18.43
C GLY A 144 -3.53 2.07 18.37
N ASN A 145 -3.05 1.54 17.24
CA ASN A 145 -2.66 0.12 17.17
C ASN A 145 -1.44 -0.16 18.06
N SER A 146 -1.34 -1.39 18.60
CA SER A 146 -0.21 -1.80 19.42
C SER A 146 1.12 -1.73 18.66
N ARG A 147 2.26 -1.63 19.37
CA ARG A 147 3.59 -1.61 18.74
C ARG A 147 3.84 -2.89 17.97
N PHE A 148 3.57 -4.03 18.59
CA PHE A 148 3.76 -5.35 17.98
C PHE A 148 2.83 -5.53 16.75
N GLY A 149 1.53 -5.21 16.86
CA GLY A 149 0.61 -5.28 15.73
C GLY A 149 1.02 -4.34 14.58
N THR A 150 1.50 -3.12 14.91
CA THR A 150 2.00 -2.16 13.92
C THR A 150 3.24 -2.71 13.19
N LEU A 151 4.17 -3.34 13.91
CA LEU A 151 5.37 -3.95 13.33
C LEU A 151 5.00 -5.09 12.38
N LEU A 152 4.14 -6.01 12.82
CA LEU A 152 3.65 -7.12 11.97
C LEU A 152 2.91 -6.60 10.74
N GLY A 153 2.03 -5.60 10.91
CA GLY A 153 1.31 -4.99 9.80
C GLY A 153 2.25 -4.31 8.80
N ALA A 154 3.29 -3.59 9.27
CA ALA A 154 4.25 -2.95 8.39
C ALA A 154 5.01 -3.98 7.54
N LEU A 155 5.49 -5.07 8.15
CA LEU A 155 6.17 -6.14 7.42
C LEU A 155 5.20 -6.85 6.45
N ALA A 156 3.96 -7.13 6.88
CA ALA A 156 2.96 -7.74 6.01
C ALA A 156 2.61 -6.85 4.80
N TYR A 157 2.62 -5.54 4.96
CA TYR A 157 2.37 -4.59 3.88
C TYR A 157 3.49 -4.56 2.85
N VAL A 158 4.74 -4.42 3.32
CA VAL A 158 5.89 -4.27 2.41
C VAL A 158 6.31 -5.59 1.75
N PHE A 159 5.90 -6.73 2.29
CA PHE A 159 6.13 -8.06 1.71
C PHE A 159 4.81 -8.70 1.22
N SER A 160 3.82 -7.89 0.81
CA SER A 160 2.61 -8.37 0.13
C SER A 160 2.87 -8.69 -1.35
N ALA A 161 1.87 -9.26 -2.03
CA ALA A 161 2.01 -9.60 -3.45
C ALA A 161 2.23 -8.38 -4.35
N TRP A 162 1.65 -7.23 -4.00
CA TRP A 162 1.78 -6.01 -4.81
C TRP A 162 3.24 -5.59 -5.04
N PRO A 163 4.07 -5.34 -4.02
CA PRO A 163 5.46 -4.94 -4.26
C PRO A 163 6.29 -6.05 -4.90
N ILE A 164 5.99 -7.33 -4.61
CA ILE A 164 6.76 -8.46 -5.14
C ILE A 164 6.48 -8.66 -6.63
N GLN A 165 5.23 -8.53 -7.06
CA GLN A 165 4.82 -8.79 -8.44
C GLN A 165 4.81 -7.50 -9.27
N ALA A 166 4.05 -6.49 -8.85
CA ALA A 166 3.91 -5.25 -9.60
C ALA A 166 5.11 -4.32 -9.40
N GLY A 167 5.60 -4.19 -8.17
CA GLY A 167 6.66 -3.24 -7.82
C GLY A 167 8.05 -3.61 -8.36
N LEU A 168 8.35 -4.89 -8.61
CA LEU A 168 9.60 -5.30 -9.27
C LEU A 168 9.52 -5.17 -10.79
N ILE A 169 8.33 -5.35 -11.39
CA ILE A 169 8.13 -5.16 -12.83
C ILE A 169 8.12 -3.68 -13.17
N GLU A 170 7.50 -2.87 -12.31
CA GLU A 170 7.29 -1.43 -12.48
C GLU A 170 7.67 -0.70 -11.18
N PRO A 171 8.93 -0.32 -10.95
CA PRO A 171 9.37 0.28 -9.68
C PRO A 171 8.60 1.52 -9.25
N VAL A 172 8.03 2.28 -10.18
CA VAL A 172 7.16 3.43 -9.89
C VAL A 172 5.85 3.03 -9.19
N PHE A 173 5.44 1.75 -9.28
CA PHE A 173 4.27 1.21 -8.59
C PHE A 173 4.45 1.10 -7.08
N LEU A 174 5.66 1.30 -6.58
CA LEU A 174 5.95 1.40 -5.15
C LEU A 174 5.66 2.80 -4.58
N VAL A 175 5.55 3.83 -5.43
CA VAL A 175 5.29 5.22 -5.00
C VAL A 175 4.04 5.34 -4.13
N PRO A 176 2.86 4.82 -4.51
CA PRO A 176 1.65 4.97 -3.70
C PRO A 176 1.75 4.28 -2.35
N MET A 177 2.62 3.30 -2.18
CA MET A 177 2.74 2.56 -0.92
C MET A 177 3.27 3.44 0.23
N TYR A 178 4.13 4.43 -0.04
CA TYR A 178 4.58 5.36 1.00
C TYR A 178 3.80 6.68 0.97
N CYS A 179 3.35 7.13 -0.19
CA CYS A 179 2.61 8.38 -0.31
C CYS A 179 1.20 8.30 0.30
N PHE A 180 0.45 7.24 0.03
CA PHE A 180 -0.94 7.14 0.46
C PHE A 180 -1.12 7.11 1.97
N PRO A 181 -0.36 6.33 2.76
CA PRO A 181 -0.44 6.44 4.23
C PRO A 181 -0.17 7.86 4.74
N LEU A 182 0.72 8.62 4.08
CA LEU A 182 0.98 10.02 4.42
C LEU A 182 -0.19 10.93 4.04
N MET A 183 -0.84 10.68 2.89
CA MET A 183 -2.07 11.40 2.51
C MET A 183 -3.19 11.17 3.52
N LEU A 184 -3.38 9.93 3.99
CA LEU A 184 -4.37 9.59 5.00
C LEU A 184 -4.07 10.27 6.35
N LEU A 185 -2.80 10.29 6.76
CA LEU A 185 -2.35 11.02 7.97
C LEU A 185 -2.63 12.53 7.85
N GLY A 186 -2.33 13.11 6.70
CA GLY A 186 -2.62 14.52 6.43
C GLY A 186 -4.13 14.82 6.46
N ALA A 187 -4.94 13.90 5.92
CA ALA A 187 -6.40 14.00 6.01
C ALA A 187 -6.90 13.92 7.47
N ASP A 188 -6.34 13.03 8.29
CA ASP A 188 -6.65 12.97 9.71
C ASP A 188 -6.31 14.28 10.43
N ASP A 189 -5.17 14.89 10.08
CA ASP A 189 -4.78 16.20 10.64
C ASP A 189 -5.79 17.29 10.28
N LEU A 190 -6.34 17.30 9.05
CA LEU A 190 -7.40 18.24 8.66
C LEU A 190 -8.70 17.98 9.42
N PHE A 191 -9.11 16.72 9.59
CA PHE A 191 -10.28 16.37 10.41
C PHE A 191 -10.14 16.79 11.86
N GLU A 192 -8.92 16.81 12.38
CA GLU A 192 -8.64 17.20 13.76
C GLU A 192 -8.33 18.70 13.94
N GLY A 193 -8.36 19.48 12.86
CA GLY A 193 -8.05 20.92 12.88
C GLY A 193 -6.57 21.21 13.11
N ARG A 194 -5.68 20.26 12.78
CA ARG A 194 -4.23 20.44 12.86
C ARG A 194 -3.65 21.09 11.61
N SER A 195 -2.33 21.18 11.57
CA SER A 195 -1.61 21.77 10.45
C SER A 195 -1.89 21.05 9.12
N PRO A 196 -2.19 21.76 8.02
CA PRO A 196 -2.43 21.18 6.71
C PRO A 196 -1.14 20.78 5.97
N VAL A 197 0.03 21.09 6.52
CA VAL A 197 1.32 20.93 5.81
C VAL A 197 1.55 19.51 5.34
N LEU A 198 1.27 18.50 6.20
CA LEU A 198 1.44 17.10 5.80
C LEU A 198 0.50 16.71 4.65
N TYR A 199 -0.75 17.18 4.67
CA TYR A 199 -1.72 16.94 3.62
C TYR A 199 -1.26 17.55 2.29
N ILE A 200 -0.88 18.82 2.29
CA ILE A 200 -0.36 19.53 1.11
C ILE A 200 0.88 18.82 0.56
N ALA A 201 1.85 18.53 1.44
CA ALA A 201 3.09 17.86 1.04
C ALA A 201 2.87 16.47 0.47
N ALA A 202 1.98 15.66 1.07
CA ALA A 202 1.67 14.32 0.58
C ALA A 202 0.94 14.35 -0.77
N ILE A 203 0.00 15.29 -0.97
CA ILE A 203 -0.64 15.53 -2.26
C ILE A 203 0.40 15.92 -3.31
N ALA A 204 1.25 16.91 -3.02
CA ALA A 204 2.28 17.38 -3.93
C ALA A 204 3.28 16.27 -4.28
N LEU A 205 3.77 15.54 -3.27
CA LEU A 205 4.69 14.42 -3.47
C LEU A 205 4.10 13.34 -4.38
N THR A 206 2.86 12.93 -4.13
CA THR A 206 2.21 11.88 -4.93
C THR A 206 2.01 12.34 -6.37
N ALA A 207 1.53 13.57 -6.55
CA ALA A 207 1.26 14.15 -7.86
C ALA A 207 2.53 14.37 -8.70
N LEU A 208 3.62 14.83 -8.07
CA LEU A 208 4.93 14.98 -8.70
C LEU A 208 5.53 13.62 -9.09
N SER A 209 5.40 12.63 -8.21
CA SER A 209 6.03 11.33 -8.43
C SER A 209 5.34 10.52 -9.52
N ASN A 210 4.00 10.52 -9.56
CA ASN A 210 3.25 9.83 -10.61
C ASN A 210 1.79 10.28 -10.67
N PHE A 211 1.37 10.82 -11.79
CA PHE A 211 0.01 11.35 -11.99
C PHE A 211 -1.09 10.28 -11.90
N LEU A 212 -0.83 9.06 -12.40
CA LEU A 212 -1.81 7.97 -12.41
C LEU A 212 -2.09 7.47 -10.98
N PHE A 213 -1.03 7.24 -10.21
CA PHE A 213 -1.19 6.84 -8.81
C PHE A 213 -1.72 7.97 -7.94
N PHE A 214 -1.44 9.23 -8.27
CA PHE A 214 -2.09 10.36 -7.62
C PHE A 214 -3.60 10.34 -7.84
N TYR A 215 -4.07 10.10 -9.07
CA TYR A 215 -5.48 9.96 -9.37
C TYR A 215 -6.14 8.85 -8.56
N MET A 216 -5.56 7.63 -8.57
CA MET A 216 -6.05 6.49 -7.79
C MET A 216 -6.11 6.81 -6.29
N ALA A 217 -5.02 7.37 -5.76
CA ALA A 217 -4.92 7.74 -4.34
C ALA A 217 -5.94 8.82 -3.95
N ALA A 218 -6.21 9.80 -4.83
CA ALA A 218 -7.21 10.84 -4.60
C ALA A 218 -8.63 10.25 -4.50
N VAL A 219 -9.01 9.33 -5.41
CA VAL A 219 -10.31 8.63 -5.34
C VAL A 219 -10.43 7.83 -4.05
N LEU A 220 -9.40 7.06 -3.69
CA LEU A 220 -9.39 6.27 -2.45
C LEU A 220 -9.38 7.15 -1.19
N LEU A 221 -8.73 8.31 -1.24
CA LEU A 221 -8.74 9.31 -0.17
C LEU A 221 -10.15 9.86 0.06
N VAL A 222 -10.93 10.09 -1.01
CA VAL A 222 -12.34 10.50 -0.88
C VAL A 222 -13.15 9.41 -0.18
N LEU A 223 -12.99 8.14 -0.55
CA LEU A 223 -13.67 7.03 0.13
C LEU A 223 -13.29 6.96 1.63
N TYR A 224 -12.01 7.14 1.94
CA TYR A 224 -11.54 7.23 3.32
C TYR A 224 -12.17 8.41 4.06
N ALA A 225 -12.18 9.60 3.46
CA ALA A 225 -12.74 10.80 4.05
C ALA A 225 -14.25 10.65 4.35
N ILE A 226 -15.01 10.01 3.44
CA ILE A 226 -16.42 9.68 3.65
C ILE A 226 -16.59 8.75 4.88
N ALA A 227 -15.77 7.71 4.99
CA ALA A 227 -15.83 6.77 6.11
C ALA A 227 -15.51 7.46 7.45
N VAL A 228 -14.47 8.30 7.48
CA VAL A 228 -14.08 9.08 8.68
C VAL A 228 -15.15 10.10 9.04
N TYR A 229 -15.68 10.84 8.05
CA TYR A 229 -16.72 11.83 8.23
C TYR A 229 -17.99 11.20 8.81
N SER A 230 -18.48 10.12 8.19
CA SER A 230 -19.69 9.41 8.61
C SER A 230 -19.59 8.93 10.06
N LYS A 231 -18.39 8.51 10.46
CA LYS A 231 -18.14 8.05 11.81
C LYS A 231 -18.02 9.19 12.83
N ARG A 232 -17.38 10.30 12.46
CA ARG A 232 -17.06 11.41 13.36
C ARG A 232 -18.26 12.35 13.58
N TYR A 233 -18.96 12.67 12.51
CA TYR A 233 -20.05 13.65 12.52
C TYR A 233 -21.43 13.03 12.35
N GLY A 234 -21.50 11.75 11.97
CA GLY A 234 -22.72 11.06 11.59
C GLY A 234 -23.15 11.39 10.16
N ALA A 235 -23.67 10.41 9.44
CA ALA A 235 -24.04 10.53 8.02
C ALA A 235 -25.14 11.58 7.75
N LYS A 236 -25.91 11.95 8.75
CA LYS A 236 -27.02 12.91 8.65
C LYS A 236 -26.63 14.37 8.95
N ASN A 237 -25.43 14.62 9.50
CA ASN A 237 -25.02 15.97 9.88
C ASN A 237 -24.32 16.67 8.71
N LEU A 238 -25.09 17.14 7.72
CA LEU A 238 -24.57 17.79 6.54
C LEU A 238 -24.08 19.23 6.77
N ARG A 239 -24.35 19.85 7.93
CA ARG A 239 -23.97 21.24 8.18
C ARG A 239 -22.45 21.45 8.26
N THR A 240 -21.72 20.46 8.74
CA THR A 240 -20.25 20.53 8.87
C THR A 240 -19.52 20.17 7.57
N LEU A 241 -20.24 19.64 6.57
CA LEU A 241 -19.63 19.16 5.32
C LEU A 241 -19.08 20.28 4.44
N PRO A 242 -19.80 21.41 4.15
CA PRO A 242 -19.30 22.45 3.25
C PRO A 242 -17.96 23.10 3.71
N PRO A 243 -17.81 23.54 4.97
CA PRO A 243 -16.55 24.16 5.40
C PRO A 243 -15.40 23.14 5.44
N LEU A 244 -15.69 21.87 5.70
CA LEU A 244 -14.71 20.82 5.69
C LEU A 244 -14.24 20.51 4.26
N LEU A 245 -15.18 20.37 3.32
CA LEU A 245 -14.87 20.20 1.89
C LEU A 245 -14.03 21.36 1.35
N ALA A 246 -14.38 22.61 1.69
CA ALA A 246 -13.61 23.77 1.29
C ALA A 246 -12.16 23.69 1.77
N LYS A 247 -11.91 23.21 3.01
CA LYS A 247 -10.56 22.98 3.53
C LYS A 247 -9.83 21.89 2.76
N PHE A 248 -10.46 20.72 2.57
CA PHE A 248 -9.86 19.60 1.84
C PHE A 248 -9.51 19.99 0.40
N ILE A 249 -10.45 20.62 -0.31
CA ILE A 249 -10.25 21.04 -1.69
C ILE A 249 -9.21 22.16 -1.76
N GLY A 250 -9.31 23.17 -0.91
CA GLY A 250 -8.38 24.31 -0.92
C GLY A 250 -6.93 23.86 -0.69
N PHE A 251 -6.68 23.02 0.31
CA PHE A 251 -5.32 22.53 0.56
C PHE A 251 -4.85 21.50 -0.48
N ALA A 252 -5.77 20.69 -1.06
CA ALA A 252 -5.41 19.84 -2.17
C ALA A 252 -4.98 20.64 -3.40
N LEU A 253 -5.70 21.74 -3.72
CA LEU A 253 -5.33 22.64 -4.81
C LEU A 253 -3.94 23.26 -4.62
N VAL A 254 -3.54 23.60 -3.39
CA VAL A 254 -2.17 24.05 -3.10
C VAL A 254 -1.15 22.96 -3.43
N GLY A 255 -1.39 21.71 -3.01
CA GLY A 255 -0.51 20.58 -3.33
C GLY A 255 -0.44 20.31 -4.84
N ILE A 256 -1.56 20.38 -5.54
CA ILE A 256 -1.65 20.25 -7.00
C ILE A 256 -0.90 21.40 -7.70
N ALA A 257 -1.05 22.63 -7.22
CA ALA A 257 -0.34 23.79 -7.78
C ALA A 257 1.18 23.66 -7.67
N ILE A 258 1.70 23.12 -6.56
CA ILE A 258 3.13 22.79 -6.42
C ILE A 258 3.58 21.79 -7.48
N SER A 259 2.70 20.87 -7.87
CA SER A 259 2.97 19.81 -8.85
C SER A 259 2.66 20.22 -10.30
N ALA A 260 2.18 21.43 -10.54
CA ALA A 260 1.71 21.87 -11.85
C ALA A 260 2.77 21.81 -12.94
N VAL A 261 4.06 21.91 -12.57
CA VAL A 261 5.19 21.81 -13.49
C VAL A 261 5.22 20.48 -14.26
N THR A 262 4.78 19.39 -13.66
CA THR A 262 4.67 18.07 -14.32
C THR A 262 3.24 17.73 -14.68
N LEU A 263 2.27 18.04 -13.80
CA LEU A 263 0.87 17.69 -14.00
C LEU A 263 0.19 18.42 -15.14
N LEU A 264 0.44 19.72 -15.32
CA LEU A 264 -0.26 20.50 -16.33
C LEU A 264 0.11 20.07 -17.75
N PRO A 265 1.39 19.95 -18.14
CA PRO A 265 1.74 19.42 -19.46
C PRO A 265 1.23 17.99 -19.67
N THR A 266 1.33 17.14 -18.65
CA THR A 266 0.85 15.75 -18.72
C THR A 266 -0.67 15.69 -18.92
N ALA A 267 -1.43 16.54 -18.22
CA ALA A 267 -2.88 16.60 -18.37
C ALA A 267 -3.28 17.07 -19.79
N GLN A 268 -2.59 18.07 -20.34
CA GLN A 268 -2.82 18.54 -21.72
C GLN A 268 -2.61 17.42 -22.74
N GLU A 269 -1.52 16.67 -22.60
CA GLU A 269 -1.21 15.52 -23.47
C GLU A 269 -2.25 14.40 -23.32
N LEU A 270 -2.66 14.07 -22.09
CA LEU A 270 -3.67 13.05 -21.85
C LEU A 270 -5.01 13.39 -22.47
N PHE A 271 -5.47 14.64 -22.37
CA PHE A 271 -6.73 15.07 -22.98
C PHE A 271 -6.67 15.08 -24.52
N GLY A 272 -5.49 15.29 -25.11
CA GLY A 272 -5.26 15.16 -26.54
C GLY A 272 -5.07 13.72 -27.04
N SER A 273 -4.87 12.77 -26.13
CA SER A 273 -4.56 11.38 -26.46
C SER A 273 -5.79 10.63 -26.96
N ALA A 274 -5.61 9.82 -28.03
CA ALA A 274 -6.63 8.88 -28.51
C ALA A 274 -7.04 7.80 -27.50
N ARG A 275 -6.28 7.64 -26.41
CA ARG A 275 -6.61 6.72 -25.31
C ARG A 275 -7.74 7.25 -24.42
N PHE A 276 -7.95 8.56 -24.41
CA PHE A 276 -9.02 9.20 -23.65
C PHE A 276 -10.34 9.02 -24.43
N GLY A 277 -11.28 8.28 -23.88
CA GLY A 277 -12.57 8.01 -24.52
C GLY A 277 -12.69 6.67 -25.25
N LEU A 278 -11.66 5.83 -25.25
CA LEU A 278 -11.80 4.45 -25.67
C LEU A 278 -12.61 3.67 -24.60
N THR A 279 -13.94 3.73 -24.71
CA THR A 279 -14.82 2.82 -23.98
C THR A 279 -14.63 1.42 -24.51
N ARG A 280 -13.86 0.61 -23.80
CA ARG A 280 -13.86 -0.84 -24.02
C ARG A 280 -15.08 -1.42 -23.31
N GLU A 281 -15.92 -2.15 -24.05
CA GLU A 281 -16.96 -2.96 -23.44
C GLU A 281 -16.33 -3.86 -22.40
N THR A 282 -16.76 -3.70 -21.15
CA THR A 282 -16.28 -4.50 -20.03
C THR A 282 -17.34 -5.52 -19.68
N ALA A 283 -17.14 -6.76 -20.12
CA ALA A 283 -17.99 -7.87 -19.71
C ALA A 283 -17.84 -8.09 -18.20
N PRO A 284 -18.93 -8.44 -17.49
CA PRO A 284 -18.85 -8.86 -16.09
C PRO A 284 -17.86 -10.00 -15.90
N TYR A 285 -17.17 -9.99 -14.79
CA TYR A 285 -16.30 -11.13 -14.47
C TYR A 285 -17.13 -12.39 -14.25
N PRO A 286 -16.68 -13.55 -14.76
CA PRO A 286 -17.29 -14.83 -14.44
C PRO A 286 -17.29 -15.07 -12.92
N PHE A 287 -18.35 -15.69 -12.41
CA PHE A 287 -18.51 -15.90 -10.96
C PHE A 287 -17.35 -16.68 -10.31
N TYR A 288 -16.71 -17.60 -11.05
CA TYR A 288 -15.56 -18.36 -10.54
C TYR A 288 -14.35 -17.47 -10.16
N ARG A 289 -14.22 -16.27 -10.72
CA ARG A 289 -13.14 -15.31 -10.37
C ARG A 289 -13.17 -14.88 -8.92
N PHE A 290 -14.33 -14.85 -8.31
CA PHE A 290 -14.43 -14.60 -6.86
C PHE A 290 -13.66 -15.65 -6.05
N PHE A 291 -13.80 -16.92 -6.42
CA PHE A 291 -13.08 -18.00 -5.74
C PHE A 291 -11.59 -18.00 -6.04
N GLU A 292 -11.20 -17.65 -7.26
CA GLU A 292 -9.79 -17.46 -7.63
C GLU A 292 -9.14 -16.36 -6.82
N LEU A 293 -9.79 -15.20 -6.71
CA LEU A 293 -9.30 -14.09 -5.90
C LEU A 293 -9.15 -14.49 -4.43
N LEU A 294 -10.15 -15.16 -3.86
CA LEU A 294 -10.07 -15.66 -2.49
C LEU A 294 -8.94 -16.68 -2.30
N ALA A 295 -8.81 -17.67 -3.18
CA ALA A 295 -7.76 -18.67 -3.10
C ALA A 295 -6.35 -18.05 -3.12
N ASN A 296 -6.19 -16.95 -3.84
CA ASN A 296 -4.91 -16.27 -3.99
C ASN A 296 -4.62 -15.23 -2.89
N MET A 297 -5.49 -15.05 -1.89
CA MET A 297 -5.27 -14.06 -0.81
C MET A 297 -4.03 -14.33 0.05
N THR A 298 -3.53 -15.56 0.11
CA THR A 298 -2.33 -15.92 0.88
C THR A 298 -1.12 -16.23 0.00
N THR A 299 -1.17 -15.92 -1.29
CA THR A 299 -0.06 -16.19 -2.21
C THR A 299 0.70 -14.90 -2.54
N GLY A 300 2.02 -14.97 -2.55
CA GLY A 300 2.86 -13.89 -3.08
C GLY A 300 2.75 -13.73 -4.59
N MET A 301 2.27 -14.77 -5.28
CA MET A 301 2.17 -14.78 -6.74
C MET A 301 0.94 -14.06 -7.28
N GLY A 302 -0.06 -13.82 -6.43
CA GLY A 302 -1.26 -13.07 -6.79
C GLY A 302 -2.05 -13.65 -7.97
N TYR A 303 -3.21 -13.06 -8.21
CA TYR A 303 -4.00 -13.29 -9.40
C TYR A 303 -3.58 -12.24 -10.45
N ASP A 304 -3.03 -12.69 -11.57
CA ASP A 304 -2.36 -11.86 -12.58
C ASP A 304 -3.33 -11.01 -13.43
N ALA A 305 -4.59 -11.45 -13.57
CA ALA A 305 -5.52 -10.75 -14.43
C ALA A 305 -5.77 -9.30 -13.97
N TYR A 306 -5.57 -8.39 -14.89
CA TYR A 306 -5.77 -6.97 -14.69
C TYR A 306 -4.96 -6.37 -13.52
N SER A 307 -3.75 -6.88 -13.28
CA SER A 307 -2.86 -6.45 -12.19
C SER A 307 -3.47 -6.62 -10.79
N THR A 308 -4.26 -7.67 -10.57
CA THR A 308 -4.95 -7.94 -9.30
C THR A 308 -4.05 -8.72 -8.34
N TYR A 309 -2.95 -8.11 -7.88
CA TYR A 309 -2.00 -8.71 -6.93
C TYR A 309 -2.44 -8.46 -5.48
N ALA A 310 -3.59 -9.03 -5.10
CA ALA A 310 -4.21 -8.82 -3.78
C ALA A 310 -3.67 -9.72 -2.66
N GLY A 311 -2.73 -10.62 -2.96
CA GLY A 311 -2.20 -11.55 -1.97
C GLY A 311 -1.43 -10.85 -0.86
N VAL A 312 -1.63 -11.33 0.37
CA VAL A 312 -0.91 -10.87 1.57
C VAL A 312 -0.29 -12.05 2.30
N THR A 313 0.53 -11.76 3.30
CA THR A 313 1.07 -12.81 4.17
C THR A 313 -0.05 -13.57 4.86
N SER A 314 0.13 -14.88 5.08
CA SER A 314 -0.86 -15.69 5.81
C SER A 314 -1.22 -15.10 7.17
N ALA A 315 -0.28 -14.39 7.83
CA ALA A 315 -0.55 -13.67 9.07
C ALA A 315 -1.55 -12.51 8.89
N ALA A 316 -1.44 -11.75 7.78
CA ALA A 316 -2.36 -10.64 7.49
C ALA A 316 -3.76 -11.18 7.16
N PHE A 317 -3.84 -12.24 6.36
CA PHE A 317 -5.12 -12.85 6.05
C PHE A 317 -5.77 -13.52 7.27
N LEU A 318 -4.98 -14.12 8.18
CA LEU A 318 -5.49 -14.56 9.48
C LEU A 318 -6.11 -13.39 10.25
N GLY A 319 -5.50 -12.21 10.20
CA GLY A 319 -6.09 -10.98 10.77
C GLY A 319 -7.46 -10.67 10.20
N VAL A 320 -7.68 -10.84 8.89
CA VAL A 320 -8.98 -10.68 8.23
C VAL A 320 -9.98 -11.73 8.73
N LEU A 321 -9.58 -13.00 8.81
CA LEU A 321 -10.46 -14.06 9.35
C LEU A 321 -10.86 -13.78 10.80
N VAL A 322 -9.91 -13.32 11.65
CA VAL A 322 -10.18 -12.91 13.04
C VAL A 322 -11.16 -11.73 13.10
N LEU A 323 -11.02 -10.74 12.19
CA LEU A 323 -11.95 -9.61 12.10
C LEU A 323 -13.39 -10.08 11.88
N PHE A 324 -13.59 -11.03 10.96
CA PHE A 324 -14.92 -11.57 10.65
C PHE A 324 -15.42 -12.58 11.69
N ALA A 325 -14.54 -13.30 12.37
CA ALA A 325 -14.91 -14.20 13.46
C ALA A 325 -15.54 -13.48 14.66
N LYS A 326 -15.25 -12.17 14.83
CA LYS A 326 -15.76 -11.31 15.89
C LYS A 326 -16.89 -10.38 15.35
N PRO A 327 -18.16 -10.83 15.25
CA PRO A 327 -19.20 -10.15 14.46
C PRO A 327 -19.55 -8.75 14.97
N ARG A 328 -19.44 -8.49 16.27
CA ARG A 328 -19.83 -7.21 16.90
C ARG A 328 -18.71 -6.17 16.99
N GLN A 329 -17.52 -6.47 16.47
CA GLN A 329 -16.34 -5.58 16.59
C GLN A 329 -15.92 -5.06 15.21
N ASN A 330 -15.36 -3.85 15.19
CA ASN A 330 -14.71 -3.25 14.02
C ASN A 330 -15.56 -3.25 12.73
N THR A 331 -16.86 -2.94 12.82
CA THR A 331 -17.79 -2.96 11.68
C THR A 331 -17.30 -2.11 10.51
N VAL A 332 -16.73 -0.93 10.77
CA VAL A 332 -16.21 -0.03 9.72
C VAL A 332 -15.11 -0.73 8.89
N LEU A 333 -14.20 -1.47 9.56
CA LEU A 333 -13.15 -2.21 8.85
C LEU A 333 -13.71 -3.36 8.02
N LYS A 334 -14.76 -4.04 8.49
CA LYS A 334 -15.47 -5.06 7.72
C LYS A 334 -16.12 -4.48 6.48
N CYS A 335 -16.85 -3.35 6.64
CA CYS A 335 -17.45 -2.66 5.51
C CYS A 335 -16.42 -2.15 4.52
N ALA A 336 -15.28 -1.61 4.99
CA ALA A 336 -14.20 -1.17 4.14
C ALA A 336 -13.58 -2.35 3.36
N TRP A 337 -13.29 -3.46 4.03
CA TRP A 337 -12.73 -4.64 3.37
C TRP A 337 -13.68 -5.24 2.33
N LEU A 338 -14.96 -5.42 2.68
CA LEU A 338 -15.98 -5.91 1.76
C LEU A 338 -16.23 -4.93 0.60
N GLY A 339 -16.20 -3.62 0.86
CA GLY A 339 -16.36 -2.59 -0.16
C GLY A 339 -15.22 -2.61 -1.17
N LEU A 340 -13.95 -2.66 -0.71
CA LEU A 340 -12.80 -2.77 -1.61
C LEU A 340 -12.77 -4.12 -2.34
N LEU A 341 -13.13 -5.22 -1.67
CA LEU A 341 -13.28 -6.53 -2.33
C LEU A 341 -14.33 -6.46 -3.44
N ALA A 342 -15.48 -5.83 -3.19
CA ALA A 342 -16.52 -5.65 -4.20
C ALA A 342 -16.02 -4.83 -5.40
N LEU A 343 -15.21 -3.78 -5.17
CA LEU A 343 -14.59 -3.03 -6.26
C LEU A 343 -13.62 -3.89 -7.10
N LEU A 344 -12.92 -4.86 -6.50
CA LEU A 344 -12.05 -5.80 -7.22
C LEU A 344 -12.84 -6.77 -8.12
N LEU A 345 -14.10 -6.99 -7.80
CA LEU A 345 -14.98 -7.90 -8.55
C LEU A 345 -15.76 -7.21 -9.67
N VAL A 346 -15.68 -5.88 -9.76
CA VAL A 346 -16.40 -5.07 -10.75
C VAL A 346 -15.40 -4.50 -11.77
N PRO A 347 -15.39 -4.97 -13.05
CA PRO A 347 -14.46 -4.48 -14.08
C PRO A 347 -14.50 -2.98 -14.28
N GLN A 348 -15.70 -2.38 -14.21
CA GLN A 348 -15.91 -0.94 -14.37
C GLN A 348 -15.16 -0.14 -13.28
N ALA A 349 -15.09 -0.68 -12.05
CA ALA A 349 -14.31 -0.05 -10.98
C ALA A 349 -12.80 -0.04 -11.30
N GLY A 350 -12.28 -1.14 -11.87
CA GLY A 350 -10.91 -1.21 -12.36
C GLY A 350 -10.62 -0.22 -13.50
N SER A 351 -11.59 0.01 -14.40
CA SER A 351 -11.48 1.02 -15.46
C SER A 351 -11.50 2.43 -14.89
N VAL A 352 -12.46 2.75 -14.04
CA VAL A 352 -12.58 4.08 -13.40
C VAL A 352 -11.34 4.41 -12.61
N LEU A 353 -10.87 3.49 -11.75
CA LEU A 353 -9.67 3.71 -10.95
C LEU A 353 -8.37 3.76 -11.78
N ASN A 354 -8.38 3.22 -12.99
CA ASN A 354 -7.27 3.32 -13.94
C ASN A 354 -7.40 4.51 -14.91
N GLY A 355 -7.99 5.62 -14.46
CA GLY A 355 -8.12 6.85 -15.26
C GLY A 355 -9.14 6.73 -16.40
N ILE A 356 -10.25 6.02 -16.19
CA ILE A 356 -11.31 5.77 -17.18
C ILE A 356 -10.73 5.12 -18.46
N SER A 357 -9.73 4.27 -18.31
CA SER A 357 -9.03 3.56 -19.38
C SER A 357 -9.42 2.06 -19.37
N TYR A 358 -8.53 1.19 -19.85
CA TYR A 358 -8.73 -0.25 -19.77
C TYR A 358 -8.82 -0.75 -18.33
N VAL A 359 -9.47 -1.90 -18.13
CA VAL A 359 -9.59 -2.52 -16.80
C VAL A 359 -8.22 -2.84 -16.22
N SER A 360 -7.93 -2.29 -15.04
CA SER A 360 -6.72 -2.62 -14.30
C SER A 360 -6.91 -2.32 -12.81
N ASN A 361 -6.53 -3.27 -11.96
CA ASN A 361 -6.63 -3.14 -10.51
C ASN A 361 -5.32 -2.64 -9.89
N ARG A 362 -4.61 -1.72 -10.57
CA ARG A 362 -3.36 -1.12 -10.08
C ARG A 362 -3.50 -0.39 -8.74
N TRP A 363 -4.69 -0.20 -8.24
CA TRP A 363 -5.00 0.39 -6.94
C TRP A 363 -4.98 -0.61 -5.78
N VAL A 364 -4.76 -1.89 -6.04
CA VAL A 364 -4.82 -3.00 -5.06
C VAL A 364 -3.80 -2.87 -3.92
N TRP A 365 -2.75 -2.08 -4.06
CA TRP A 365 -1.85 -1.71 -2.96
C TRP A 365 -2.59 -1.08 -1.76
N ALA A 366 -3.71 -0.40 -1.99
CA ALA A 366 -4.55 0.13 -0.91
C ALA A 366 -5.35 -0.97 -0.21
N PHE A 367 -5.75 -2.01 -0.93
CA PHE A 367 -6.41 -3.18 -0.35
C PHE A 367 -5.44 -3.97 0.54
N THR A 368 -4.22 -4.23 0.07
CA THR A 368 -3.19 -4.90 0.88
C THR A 368 -2.77 -4.06 2.10
N MET A 369 -2.77 -2.73 1.97
CA MET A 369 -2.58 -1.82 3.12
C MET A 369 -3.70 -1.97 4.16
N LEU A 370 -4.95 -2.08 3.72
CA LEU A 370 -6.10 -2.28 4.63
C LEU A 370 -5.98 -3.62 5.37
N GLU A 371 -5.59 -4.70 4.69
CA GLU A 371 -5.41 -6.02 5.30
C GLU A 371 -4.27 -6.01 6.34
N ALA A 372 -3.16 -5.37 6.04
CA ALA A 372 -2.08 -5.14 6.98
C ALA A 372 -2.52 -4.30 8.19
N PHE A 373 -3.36 -3.28 7.97
CA PHE A 373 -3.94 -2.48 9.04
C PHE A 373 -4.92 -3.29 9.90
N ILE A 374 -5.72 -4.16 9.29
CA ILE A 374 -6.60 -5.10 10.01
C ILE A 374 -5.77 -6.00 10.92
N LEU A 375 -4.69 -6.61 10.42
CA LEU A 375 -3.77 -7.39 11.25
C LEU A 375 -3.27 -6.57 12.45
N ALA A 376 -2.78 -5.36 12.21
CA ALA A 376 -2.31 -4.48 13.29
C ALA A 376 -3.39 -4.18 14.34
N ARG A 377 -4.64 -4.02 13.91
CA ARG A 377 -5.79 -3.73 14.76
C ARG A 377 -6.24 -4.92 15.60
N VAL A 378 -6.33 -6.11 15.00
CA VAL A 378 -6.88 -7.29 15.68
C VAL A 378 -5.84 -8.04 16.50
N CYS A 379 -4.56 -7.83 16.25
CA CYS A 379 -3.44 -8.51 16.87
C CYS A 379 -3.51 -8.55 18.42
N PRO A 380 -3.82 -7.47 19.16
CA PRO A 380 -3.91 -7.54 20.62
C PRO A 380 -5.04 -8.43 21.14
N GLY A 381 -6.12 -8.57 20.37
CA GLY A 381 -7.31 -9.34 20.75
C GLY A 381 -7.32 -10.78 20.24
N ILE A 382 -6.26 -11.20 19.56
CA ILE A 382 -6.20 -12.51 18.90
C ILE A 382 -6.07 -13.69 19.90
N THR A 383 -5.72 -13.40 21.14
CA THR A 383 -5.66 -14.40 22.22
C THR A 383 -6.96 -14.49 23.02
N ALA A 384 -7.87 -13.54 22.85
CA ALA A 384 -9.12 -13.43 23.61
C ALA A 384 -10.31 -13.73 22.68
N PHE A 385 -10.75 -14.99 22.68
CA PHE A 385 -11.90 -15.44 21.92
C PHE A 385 -12.97 -16.05 22.84
N GLU A 386 -14.21 -15.66 22.60
CA GLU A 386 -15.36 -16.41 23.10
C GLU A 386 -15.51 -17.76 22.36
N PRO A 387 -16.18 -18.77 22.96
CA PRO A 387 -16.36 -20.07 22.29
C PRO A 387 -17.02 -19.95 20.90
N LYS A 388 -17.98 -19.04 20.74
CA LYS A 388 -18.65 -18.77 19.45
C LYS A 388 -17.69 -18.16 18.43
N GLU A 389 -16.84 -17.22 18.84
CA GLU A 389 -15.85 -16.58 17.98
C GLU A 389 -14.80 -17.59 17.51
N LYS A 390 -14.36 -18.52 18.39
CA LYS A 390 -13.46 -19.62 17.99
C LYS A 390 -14.10 -20.49 16.93
N ARG A 391 -15.35 -20.90 17.13
CA ARG A 391 -16.09 -21.69 16.15
C ARG A 391 -16.19 -20.97 14.80
N ASN A 392 -16.51 -19.68 14.82
CA ASN A 392 -16.57 -18.87 13.60
C ASN A 392 -15.23 -18.80 12.89
N LEU A 393 -14.12 -18.62 13.62
CA LEU A 393 -12.77 -18.58 13.05
C LEU A 393 -12.44 -19.90 12.38
N PHE A 394 -12.68 -21.03 13.05
CA PHE A 394 -12.41 -22.35 12.46
C PHE A 394 -13.29 -22.64 11.23
N ALA A 395 -14.57 -22.22 11.26
CA ALA A 395 -15.44 -22.33 10.11
C ALA A 395 -14.93 -21.52 8.91
N LEU A 396 -14.55 -20.26 9.12
CA LEU A 396 -13.99 -19.41 8.07
C LEU A 396 -12.67 -19.98 7.52
N LEU A 397 -11.81 -20.50 8.40
CA LEU A 397 -10.55 -21.13 8.01
C LEU A 397 -10.81 -22.39 7.17
N ALA A 398 -11.75 -23.25 7.59
CA ALA A 398 -12.12 -24.44 6.83
C ALA A 398 -12.69 -24.09 5.45
N ILE A 399 -13.60 -23.10 5.37
CA ILE A 399 -14.14 -22.61 4.10
C ILE A 399 -13.01 -22.12 3.19
N TYR A 400 -12.07 -21.33 3.72
CA TYR A 400 -10.93 -20.84 2.95
C TYR A 400 -10.06 -21.99 2.43
N CYS A 401 -9.74 -23.00 3.27
CA CYS A 401 -8.95 -24.15 2.85
C CYS A 401 -9.65 -24.95 1.75
N VAL A 402 -10.98 -25.12 1.84
CA VAL A 402 -11.78 -25.79 0.79
C VAL A 402 -11.71 -24.99 -0.51
N VAL A 403 -11.88 -23.66 -0.46
CA VAL A 403 -11.78 -22.80 -1.65
C VAL A 403 -10.38 -22.90 -2.26
N ALA A 404 -9.32 -22.78 -1.45
CA ALA A 404 -7.93 -22.88 -1.92
C ALA A 404 -7.62 -24.24 -2.55
N PHE A 405 -8.23 -25.32 -2.03
CA PHE A 405 -8.06 -26.68 -2.57
C PHE A 405 -8.86 -26.90 -3.87
N CYS A 406 -10.07 -26.36 -3.97
CA CYS A 406 -10.96 -26.58 -5.11
C CYS A 406 -10.63 -25.72 -6.34
N VAL A 407 -9.93 -24.59 -6.16
CA VAL A 407 -9.57 -23.73 -7.27
C VAL A 407 -8.41 -24.32 -8.07
N LYS A 408 -8.75 -24.85 -9.25
CA LYS A 408 -7.78 -25.48 -10.18
C LYS A 408 -7.24 -24.44 -11.16
N GLN A 409 -6.37 -23.53 -10.73
CA GLN A 409 -5.63 -22.70 -11.69
C GLN A 409 -4.14 -22.76 -11.36
N GLY A 410 -3.34 -23.28 -12.24
CA GLY A 410 -1.85 -23.25 -12.44
C GLY A 410 -0.89 -22.89 -11.29
N ARG A 411 -1.39 -22.57 -10.11
CA ARG A 411 -0.68 -22.17 -8.91
C ARG A 411 -1.28 -22.74 -7.62
N THR A 412 -1.96 -23.88 -7.75
CA THR A 412 -2.63 -24.55 -6.63
C THR A 412 -1.67 -24.85 -5.47
N GLU A 413 -0.41 -25.18 -5.78
CA GLU A 413 0.62 -25.48 -4.78
C GLU A 413 0.91 -24.30 -3.87
N THR A 414 1.04 -23.07 -4.43
CA THR A 414 1.29 -21.87 -3.64
C THR A 414 0.09 -21.48 -2.79
N ALA A 415 -1.14 -21.64 -3.30
CA ALA A 415 -2.36 -21.41 -2.54
C ALA A 415 -2.50 -22.41 -1.39
N LEU A 416 -2.22 -23.69 -1.64
CA LEU A 416 -2.22 -24.74 -0.61
C LEU A 416 -1.14 -24.52 0.45
N LEU A 417 0.08 -24.13 0.05
CA LEU A 417 1.14 -23.77 0.98
C LEU A 417 0.71 -22.58 1.84
N GLY A 418 0.14 -21.53 1.25
CA GLY A 418 -0.40 -20.37 1.97
C GLY A 418 -1.49 -20.77 2.95
N ALA A 419 -2.41 -21.64 2.56
CA ALA A 419 -3.45 -22.18 3.44
C ALA A 419 -2.87 -23.02 4.58
N LEU A 420 -1.88 -23.87 4.31
CA LEU A 420 -1.17 -24.65 5.32
C LEU A 420 -0.48 -23.74 6.35
N LEU A 421 0.27 -22.72 5.89
CA LEU A 421 0.90 -21.73 6.75
C LEU A 421 -0.13 -20.98 7.60
N LEU A 422 -1.29 -20.66 7.04
CA LEU A 422 -2.40 -20.03 7.75
C LEU A 422 -2.93 -20.94 8.88
N VAL A 423 -3.11 -22.24 8.62
CA VAL A 423 -3.52 -23.21 9.63
C VAL A 423 -2.46 -23.33 10.73
N LEU A 424 -1.18 -23.47 10.37
CA LEU A 424 -0.07 -23.54 11.33
C LEU A 424 -0.01 -22.30 12.20
N LEU A 425 -0.14 -21.11 11.63
CA LEU A 425 -0.17 -19.87 12.38
C LEU A 425 -1.35 -19.81 13.36
N ALA A 426 -2.54 -20.24 12.95
CA ALA A 426 -3.72 -20.27 13.81
C ALA A 426 -3.54 -21.25 14.99
N VAL A 427 -2.92 -22.41 14.76
CA VAL A 427 -2.62 -23.41 15.79
C VAL A 427 -1.51 -22.91 16.75
N CYS A 428 -0.38 -22.42 16.21
CA CYS A 428 0.71 -21.87 17.01
C CYS A 428 0.24 -20.70 17.87
N TRP A 429 -0.57 -19.84 17.32
CA TRP A 429 -1.13 -18.71 18.07
C TRP A 429 -2.00 -19.16 19.24
N ARG A 430 -2.78 -20.21 19.05
CA ARG A 430 -3.57 -20.83 20.12
C ARG A 430 -2.68 -21.35 21.24
N GLN A 431 -1.54 -21.99 20.93
CA GLN A 431 -0.60 -22.52 21.90
C GLN A 431 0.12 -21.39 22.66
N MET A 432 0.57 -20.36 21.96
CA MET A 432 1.18 -19.17 22.59
C MET A 432 0.19 -18.45 23.52
N ALA A 433 -1.10 -18.37 23.16
CA ALA A 433 -2.12 -17.81 23.99
C ALA A 433 -2.34 -18.62 25.29
N SER A 434 -2.30 -19.94 25.21
CA SER A 434 -2.42 -20.82 26.38
C SER A 434 -1.18 -20.72 27.29
N ALA A 435 0.03 -20.70 26.71
CA ALA A 435 1.27 -20.52 27.45
C ALA A 435 1.34 -19.16 28.15
N ALA A 436 0.94 -18.08 27.48
CA ALA A 436 0.89 -16.75 28.08
C ALA A 436 -0.16 -16.65 29.22
N ALA A 437 -1.27 -17.38 29.12
CA ALA A 437 -2.27 -17.48 30.20
C ALA A 437 -1.72 -18.25 31.41
N VAL A 438 -1.00 -19.34 31.16
CA VAL A 438 -0.33 -20.11 32.22
C VAL A 438 0.75 -19.28 32.91
N CYS A 439 1.60 -18.56 32.14
CA CYS A 439 2.63 -17.66 32.72
C CYS A 439 2.00 -16.54 33.57
N ARG A 440 0.88 -15.95 33.14
CA ARG A 440 0.14 -14.96 33.95
C ARG A 440 -0.41 -15.56 35.24
N LEU A 441 -0.95 -16.76 35.19
CA LEU A 441 -1.44 -17.48 36.39
C LEU A 441 -0.31 -17.76 37.37
N PHE A 442 0.88 -18.17 36.89
CA PHE A 442 2.07 -18.35 37.72
C PHE A 442 2.56 -17.03 38.32
N TYR A 443 2.58 -15.95 37.53
CA TYR A 443 3.00 -14.63 38.01
C TYR A 443 2.05 -14.09 39.11
N TRP A 444 0.73 -14.22 38.92
CA TRP A 444 -0.24 -13.82 39.93
C TRP A 444 -0.20 -14.69 41.21
N ARG A 445 0.04 -15.99 41.06
CA ARG A 445 0.24 -16.88 42.21
C ARG A 445 1.55 -16.59 42.97
N ALA A 446 2.63 -16.32 42.24
CA ALA A 446 3.90 -15.93 42.87
C ALA A 446 3.79 -14.56 43.57
N ALA A 447 3.09 -13.60 42.98
CA ALA A 447 2.81 -12.31 43.61
C ALA A 447 1.89 -12.42 44.84
N ALA A 448 0.91 -13.34 44.81
CA ALA A 448 0.01 -13.58 45.94
C ALA A 448 0.63 -14.40 47.08
N LEU A 449 1.78 -15.07 46.86
CA LEU A 449 2.55 -15.77 47.89
C LEU A 449 3.68 -14.89 48.46
N ALA A 450 3.95 -13.74 47.84
CA ALA A 450 4.94 -12.76 48.28
C ALA A 450 4.31 -11.59 49.09
N TRP A 451 3.01 -11.64 49.34
CA TRP A 451 2.26 -10.82 50.32
C TRP A 451 1.71 -11.73 51.41
#